data_a525b336264dbea8b0d00d26bfc4f217
#
_entry.id   a525b336264dbea8b0d00d26bfc4f217
#
_cell.length_a   1.000
_cell.length_b   1.000
_cell.length_c   1.000
_cell.angle_alpha   90.00
_cell.angle_beta   90.00
_cell.angle_gamma   90.00
#
_symmetry.space_group_name_H-M   'P 1'
#
loop_
_entity.id
_entity.type
_entity.pdbx_description
1 polymer ?
#
loop_
_entity_poly.entity_id
_entity_poly.type
_entity_poly.pdbx_seq_one_letter_code
_entity_poly.pdbx_strand_id
1 'polypeptide(L)'
;MIILYACSVTNFFKSSNGEVLSCLSYALFIIGSAVYFLTVTVDKSEASIKAFNNNLLFSVLLFFIVFPVYRICKSGKGIRDLKFAISAVLFIHVAVFFSQTIIVYTTGYYLDFIAPITGEESRYENYILGGALSGILRYRATGFYVEPSTYASAITCLIMGATALNVNKKIIYVALLSLLLNFSTIGIILFALVSIALFVRKIKIAYIFVTIIILLIILAMYSDVVFQFIDDFMYKVGATSGSRYKLIDYIYFDKNGNLNFFGAGFYNIPSELYAKISYGDYSVAALNDAGLINFIFLKFGFFSLLPVFYLFYRTKGITLKLLFICVFISKVSFLFPILYLAIVPTLVVSKEKLNS
;
A
#
# COMPACT_ATOMS: atom_id res chain seq x y z
N MET A 1 7.38 -1.19 20.35
CA MET A 1 7.55 -2.53 19.75
C MET A 1 8.15 -3.56 20.71
N ILE A 2 9.30 -3.30 21.35
CA ILE A 2 9.93 -4.23 22.32
C ILE A 2 8.99 -4.55 23.50
N ILE A 3 8.25 -3.57 24.05
CA ILE A 3 7.28 -3.76 25.14
C ILE A 3 6.10 -4.63 24.68
N LEU A 4 5.58 -4.42 23.46
CA LEU A 4 4.52 -5.25 22.89
C LEU A 4 5.01 -6.69 22.65
N TYR A 5 6.27 -6.84 22.26
CA TYR A 5 6.92 -8.13 22.10
C TYR A 5 7.10 -8.85 23.44
N ALA A 6 7.61 -8.16 24.46
CA ALA A 6 7.77 -8.73 25.80
C ALA A 6 6.41 -9.19 26.39
N CYS A 7 5.34 -8.39 26.24
CA CYS A 7 4.00 -8.78 26.65
C CYS A 7 3.42 -9.95 25.85
N SER A 8 3.84 -10.14 24.59
CA SER A 8 3.40 -11.25 23.75
C SER A 8 4.16 -12.54 24.02
N VAL A 9 5.45 -12.45 24.32
CA VAL A 9 6.32 -13.59 24.64
C VAL A 9 5.91 -14.29 25.94
N THR A 10 5.57 -13.54 26.97
CA THR A 10 5.08 -14.11 28.24
C THR A 10 3.79 -14.92 28.09
N ASN A 11 2.99 -14.61 27.07
CA ASN A 11 1.78 -15.35 26.72
C ASN A 11 1.97 -16.34 25.54
N PHE A 12 3.15 -16.41 24.93
CA PHE A 12 3.44 -17.31 23.81
C PHE A 12 3.20 -18.78 24.19
N PHE A 13 3.58 -19.18 25.40
CA PHE A 13 3.38 -20.53 25.92
C PHE A 13 1.91 -20.88 26.23
N LYS A 14 0.99 -19.88 26.20
CA LYS A 14 -0.46 -20.07 26.28
C LYS A 14 -1.13 -20.04 24.91
N SER A 15 -0.37 -20.25 23.84
CA SER A 15 -0.88 -20.26 22.45
C SER A 15 -1.76 -21.49 22.21
N SER A 16 -2.81 -21.34 21.43
CA SER A 16 -3.54 -22.50 20.92
C SER A 16 -2.66 -23.27 19.91
N ASN A 17 -2.88 -24.59 19.81
CA ASN A 17 -2.14 -25.43 18.85
C ASN A 17 -2.20 -24.87 17.42
N GLY A 18 -3.33 -24.26 17.03
CA GLY A 18 -3.48 -23.62 15.71
C GLY A 18 -2.59 -22.40 15.50
N GLU A 19 -2.31 -21.63 16.57
CA GLU A 19 -1.39 -20.47 16.48
C GLU A 19 0.04 -20.92 16.34
N VAL A 20 0.44 -21.93 17.12
CA VAL A 20 1.79 -22.52 17.02
C VAL A 20 2.00 -23.11 15.63
N LEU A 21 1.02 -23.84 15.11
CA LEU A 21 1.09 -24.40 13.76
C LEU A 21 1.21 -23.31 12.70
N SER A 22 0.47 -22.20 12.82
CA SER A 22 0.56 -21.07 11.89
C SER A 22 1.94 -20.41 11.93
N CYS A 23 2.53 -20.25 13.12
CA CYS A 23 3.87 -19.73 13.28
C CYS A 23 4.93 -20.65 12.66
N LEU A 24 4.83 -21.95 12.90
CA LEU A 24 5.72 -22.96 12.32
C LEU A 24 5.58 -23.00 10.79
N SER A 25 4.36 -22.97 10.27
CA SER A 25 4.12 -22.94 8.81
C SER A 25 4.74 -21.70 8.16
N TYR A 26 4.64 -20.53 8.80
CA TYR A 26 5.28 -19.33 8.31
C TYR A 26 6.81 -19.42 8.36
N ALA A 27 7.38 -19.93 9.44
CA ALA A 27 8.83 -20.12 9.55
C ALA A 27 9.34 -21.12 8.50
N LEU A 28 8.64 -22.25 8.30
CA LEU A 28 8.96 -23.22 7.26
C LEU A 28 8.85 -22.62 5.85
N PHE A 29 7.85 -21.77 5.60
CA PHE A 29 7.70 -21.07 4.33
C PHE A 29 8.89 -20.12 4.07
N ILE A 30 9.33 -19.32 5.07
CA ILE A 30 10.49 -18.44 4.94
C ILE A 30 11.74 -19.26 4.66
N ILE A 31 12.00 -20.29 5.46
CA ILE A 31 13.20 -21.15 5.34
C ILE A 31 13.18 -21.87 3.98
N GLY A 32 12.06 -22.48 3.60
CA GLY A 32 11.93 -23.17 2.32
C GLY A 32 12.13 -22.24 1.12
N SER A 33 11.57 -21.03 1.19
CA SER A 33 11.76 -20.02 0.15
C SER A 33 13.21 -19.53 0.06
N ALA A 34 13.90 -19.40 1.20
CA ALA A 34 15.31 -19.04 1.25
C ALA A 34 16.20 -20.15 0.67
N VAL A 35 15.95 -21.41 1.05
CA VAL A 35 16.64 -22.58 0.48
C VAL A 35 16.42 -22.65 -1.02
N TYR A 36 15.16 -22.49 -1.48
CA TYR A 36 14.84 -22.46 -2.90
C TYR A 36 15.65 -21.39 -3.66
N PHE A 37 15.70 -20.16 -3.13
CA PHE A 37 16.51 -19.09 -3.72
C PHE A 37 18.00 -19.45 -3.80
N LEU A 38 18.55 -20.00 -2.74
CA LEU A 38 19.98 -20.34 -2.67
C LEU A 38 20.38 -21.52 -3.56
N THR A 39 19.46 -22.46 -3.81
CA THR A 39 19.75 -23.70 -4.55
C THR A 39 19.34 -23.66 -6.01
N VAL A 40 18.19 -23.04 -6.33
CA VAL A 40 17.56 -23.11 -7.66
C VAL A 40 17.82 -21.83 -8.46
N THR A 41 17.97 -20.67 -7.81
CA THR A 41 18.20 -19.41 -8.53
C THR A 41 19.59 -19.38 -9.17
N VAL A 42 19.62 -19.32 -10.48
CA VAL A 42 20.86 -19.32 -11.27
C VAL A 42 21.55 -17.96 -11.24
N ASP A 43 20.77 -16.89 -11.22
CA ASP A 43 21.27 -15.51 -11.21
C ASP A 43 21.53 -15.02 -9.78
N LYS A 44 22.80 -15.04 -9.39
CA LYS A 44 23.30 -14.55 -8.10
C LYS A 44 24.06 -13.24 -8.25
N SER A 45 23.55 -12.31 -9.06
CA SER A 45 24.09 -10.96 -9.11
C SER A 45 24.10 -10.31 -7.71
N GLU A 46 25.04 -9.41 -7.46
CA GLU A 46 25.15 -8.69 -6.19
C GLU A 46 23.82 -8.00 -5.80
N ALA A 47 23.12 -7.42 -6.80
CA ALA A 47 21.83 -6.79 -6.61
C ALA A 47 20.75 -7.80 -6.19
N SER A 48 20.75 -9.01 -6.77
CA SER A 48 19.81 -10.09 -6.42
C SER A 48 20.05 -10.58 -4.98
N ILE A 49 21.32 -10.72 -4.57
CA ILE A 49 21.69 -11.11 -3.20
C ILE A 49 21.31 -10.02 -2.20
N LYS A 50 21.54 -8.74 -2.53
CA LYS A 50 21.15 -7.61 -1.68
C LYS A 50 19.62 -7.55 -1.51
N ALA A 51 18.86 -7.72 -2.59
CA ALA A 51 17.40 -7.80 -2.55
C ALA A 51 16.90 -8.99 -1.72
N PHE A 52 17.54 -10.16 -1.86
CA PHE A 52 17.25 -11.34 -1.05
C PHE A 52 17.46 -11.07 0.45
N ASN A 53 18.63 -10.53 0.83
CA ASN A 53 18.94 -10.25 2.24
C ASN A 53 17.95 -9.26 2.85
N ASN A 54 17.60 -8.19 2.13
CA ASN A 54 16.60 -7.23 2.59
C ASN A 54 15.22 -7.87 2.76
N ASN A 55 14.76 -8.63 1.78
CA ASN A 55 13.46 -9.28 1.82
C ASN A 55 13.39 -10.35 2.92
N LEU A 56 14.48 -11.08 3.17
CA LEU A 56 14.58 -12.04 4.26
C LEU A 56 14.46 -11.34 5.61
N LEU A 57 15.22 -10.26 5.81
CA LEU A 57 15.15 -9.45 7.03
C LEU A 57 13.72 -8.91 7.27
N PHE A 58 13.10 -8.33 6.25
CA PHE A 58 11.71 -7.84 6.36
C PHE A 58 10.72 -8.96 6.65
N SER A 59 10.89 -10.15 6.07
CA SER A 59 10.02 -11.30 6.34
C SER A 59 10.11 -11.75 7.79
N VAL A 60 11.32 -11.77 8.37
CA VAL A 60 11.52 -12.09 9.78
C VAL A 60 10.91 -11.00 10.67
N LEU A 61 11.13 -9.72 10.36
CA LEU A 61 10.55 -8.61 11.11
C LEU A 61 9.03 -8.62 11.07
N LEU A 62 8.41 -8.98 9.95
CA LEU A 62 6.96 -9.12 9.83
C LEU A 62 6.38 -10.12 10.82
N PHE A 63 7.04 -11.25 11.03
CA PHE A 63 6.60 -12.23 12.03
C PHE A 63 6.44 -11.58 13.41
N PHE A 64 7.43 -10.78 13.82
CA PHE A 64 7.41 -10.08 15.11
C PHE A 64 6.40 -8.94 15.18
N ILE A 65 5.79 -8.53 14.08
CA ILE A 65 4.77 -7.47 14.02
C ILE A 65 3.37 -8.08 13.88
N VAL A 66 3.20 -8.98 12.92
CA VAL A 66 1.88 -9.53 12.58
C VAL A 66 1.32 -10.38 13.71
N PHE A 67 2.14 -11.23 14.31
CA PHE A 67 1.71 -12.12 15.39
C PHE A 67 1.25 -11.36 16.64
N PRO A 68 1.99 -10.36 17.19
CA PRO A 68 1.50 -9.53 18.28
C PRO A 68 0.22 -8.78 17.94
N VAL A 69 0.10 -8.18 16.75
CA VAL A 69 -1.11 -7.46 16.32
C VAL A 69 -2.31 -8.40 16.30
N TYR A 70 -2.15 -9.61 15.76
CA TYR A 70 -3.19 -10.61 15.75
C TYR A 70 -3.65 -10.98 17.18
N ARG A 71 -2.72 -11.21 18.10
CA ARG A 71 -3.03 -11.52 19.51
C ARG A 71 -3.72 -10.38 20.24
N ILE A 72 -3.24 -9.16 20.03
CA ILE A 72 -3.87 -7.95 20.58
C ILE A 72 -5.33 -7.86 20.11
N CYS A 73 -5.60 -8.15 18.84
CA CYS A 73 -6.95 -8.13 18.29
C CYS A 73 -7.90 -9.18 18.90
N LYS A 74 -7.40 -10.19 19.62
CA LYS A 74 -8.24 -11.21 20.28
C LYS A 74 -8.83 -10.77 21.63
N SER A 75 -8.36 -9.68 22.20
CA SER A 75 -8.85 -9.18 23.48
C SER A 75 -9.55 -7.84 23.32
N GLY A 76 -10.67 -7.64 24.04
CA GLY A 76 -11.40 -6.37 24.00
C GLY A 76 -10.55 -5.18 24.49
N LYS A 77 -9.64 -5.38 25.45
CA LYS A 77 -8.67 -4.36 25.85
C LYS A 77 -7.69 -4.06 24.72
N GLY A 78 -7.12 -5.11 24.11
CA GLY A 78 -6.16 -4.96 23.02
C GLY A 78 -6.77 -4.28 21.79
N ILE A 79 -8.04 -4.55 21.46
CA ILE A 79 -8.73 -3.83 20.38
C ILE A 79 -8.82 -2.32 20.70
N ARG A 80 -9.10 -1.94 21.93
CA ARG A 80 -9.13 -0.52 22.35
C ARG A 80 -7.76 0.13 22.23
N ASP A 81 -6.72 -0.54 22.70
CA ASP A 81 -5.35 -0.05 22.64
C ASP A 81 -4.87 0.06 21.17
N LEU A 82 -5.19 -0.90 20.32
CA LEU A 82 -4.88 -0.87 18.88
C LEU A 82 -5.66 0.23 18.16
N LYS A 83 -6.94 0.43 18.51
CA LYS A 83 -7.74 1.55 18.00
C LYS A 83 -7.09 2.89 18.32
N PHE A 84 -6.63 3.08 19.56
CA PHE A 84 -5.91 4.29 19.95
C PHE A 84 -4.60 4.43 19.16
N ALA A 85 -3.80 3.36 19.07
CA ALA A 85 -2.53 3.37 18.34
C ALA A 85 -2.72 3.71 16.85
N ILE A 86 -3.67 3.06 16.16
CA ILE A 86 -3.94 3.36 14.74
C ILE A 86 -4.48 4.79 14.56
N SER A 87 -5.32 5.26 15.50
CA SER A 87 -5.80 6.64 15.48
C SER A 87 -4.65 7.65 15.61
N ALA A 88 -3.74 7.42 16.55
CA ALA A 88 -2.57 8.26 16.75
C ALA A 88 -1.60 8.23 15.56
N VAL A 89 -1.30 7.04 15.03
CA VAL A 89 -0.44 6.89 13.85
C VAL A 89 -1.05 7.60 12.64
N LEU A 90 -2.34 7.40 12.38
CA LEU A 90 -3.03 8.07 11.28
C LEU A 90 -3.01 9.60 11.45
N PHE A 91 -3.28 10.09 12.67
CA PHE A 91 -3.23 11.51 12.98
C PHE A 91 -1.83 12.11 12.75
N ILE A 92 -0.77 11.45 13.23
CA ILE A 92 0.61 11.91 13.06
C ILE A 92 0.99 11.99 11.58
N HIS A 93 0.69 10.95 10.80
CA HIS A 93 0.98 10.96 9.36
C HIS A 93 0.28 12.10 8.63
N VAL A 94 -0.99 12.32 8.96
CA VAL A 94 -1.79 13.39 8.37
C VAL A 94 -1.32 14.76 8.82
N ALA A 95 -0.99 14.92 10.10
CA ALA A 95 -0.45 16.18 10.64
C ALA A 95 0.87 16.56 9.97
N VAL A 96 1.80 15.61 9.83
CA VAL A 96 3.07 15.84 9.13
C VAL A 96 2.85 16.21 7.66
N PHE A 97 1.94 15.52 6.97
CA PHE A 97 1.59 15.83 5.59
C PHE A 97 1.09 17.28 5.44
N PHE A 98 0.14 17.71 6.28
CA PHE A 98 -0.38 19.07 6.21
C PHE A 98 0.67 20.10 6.64
N SER A 99 1.51 19.80 7.63
CA SER A 99 2.61 20.67 8.02
C SER A 99 3.59 20.89 6.87
N GLN A 100 4.01 19.82 6.18
CA GLN A 100 4.85 19.93 4.98
C GLN A 100 4.16 20.79 3.89
N THR A 101 2.88 20.52 3.63
CA THR A 101 2.10 21.29 2.64
C THR A 101 2.07 22.77 2.99
N ILE A 102 1.75 23.12 4.23
CA ILE A 102 1.67 24.53 4.67
C ILE A 102 3.05 25.17 4.56
N ILE A 103 4.09 24.55 5.10
CA ILE A 103 5.44 25.11 5.12
C ILE A 103 5.94 25.36 3.69
N VAL A 104 5.83 24.36 2.78
CA VAL A 104 6.36 24.50 1.43
C VAL A 104 5.63 25.59 0.62
N TYR A 105 4.31 25.71 0.79
CA TYR A 105 3.54 26.73 0.05
C TYR A 105 3.64 28.13 0.66
N THR A 106 3.99 28.26 1.94
CA THR A 106 4.16 29.57 2.58
C THR A 106 5.60 30.09 2.51
N THR A 107 6.59 29.19 2.60
CA THR A 107 8.01 29.60 2.71
C THR A 107 8.85 29.18 1.50
N GLY A 108 8.35 28.32 0.62
CA GLY A 108 9.13 27.70 -0.45
C GLY A 108 10.12 26.61 0.04
N TYR A 109 10.23 26.43 1.35
CA TYR A 109 11.15 25.43 1.93
C TYR A 109 10.43 24.11 2.16
N TYR A 110 10.99 23.01 1.62
CA TYR A 110 10.46 21.68 1.86
C TYR A 110 11.14 21.00 3.04
N LEU A 111 10.35 20.61 4.04
CA LEU A 111 10.84 19.91 5.22
C LEU A 111 10.87 18.39 4.95
N ASP A 112 12.05 17.85 4.69
CA ASP A 112 12.24 16.43 4.44
C ASP A 112 12.51 15.67 5.73
N PHE A 113 11.53 14.85 6.15
CA PHE A 113 11.64 14.01 7.35
C PHE A 113 12.30 12.66 7.08
N ILE A 114 12.40 12.24 5.82
CA ILE A 114 12.85 10.89 5.47
C ILE A 114 14.33 10.85 5.08
N ALA A 115 14.85 11.89 4.43
CA ALA A 115 16.24 11.95 4.02
C ALA A 115 17.25 11.75 5.18
N PRO A 116 17.05 12.34 6.38
CA PRO A 116 17.94 12.10 7.53
C PRO A 116 17.94 10.64 8.02
N ILE A 117 16.88 9.88 7.73
CA ILE A 117 16.72 8.51 8.22
C ILE A 117 17.20 7.49 7.19
N THR A 118 16.90 7.72 5.91
CA THR A 118 17.14 6.75 4.84
C THR A 118 18.31 7.11 3.95
N GLY A 119 18.76 8.37 3.97
CA GLY A 119 19.73 8.92 3.02
C GLY A 119 19.14 9.18 1.62
N GLU A 120 17.83 8.94 1.41
CA GLU A 120 17.16 9.16 0.14
C GLU A 120 16.24 10.39 0.24
N GLU A 121 16.45 11.36 -0.66
CA GLU A 121 15.66 12.59 -0.70
C GLU A 121 14.22 12.34 -1.15
N SER A 122 13.29 13.08 -0.56
CA SER A 122 11.88 13.01 -0.92
C SER A 122 11.64 13.56 -2.33
N ARG A 123 10.81 12.86 -3.11
CA ARG A 123 10.40 13.27 -4.47
C ARG A 123 9.19 14.20 -4.39
N TYR A 124 9.35 15.37 -3.78
CA TYR A 124 8.27 16.31 -3.50
C TYR A 124 7.92 17.22 -4.67
N GLU A 125 8.78 17.40 -5.66
CA GLU A 125 8.47 18.21 -6.83
C GLU A 125 7.39 17.56 -7.71
N ASN A 126 6.51 18.41 -8.22
CA ASN A 126 5.43 17.95 -9.08
C ASN A 126 5.80 18.14 -10.55
N TYR A 127 6.18 17.06 -11.20
CA TYR A 127 6.54 17.05 -12.63
C TYR A 127 5.34 16.74 -13.55
N ILE A 128 4.11 16.64 -13.00
CA ILE A 128 2.94 16.17 -13.77
C ILE A 128 2.26 17.34 -14.48
N LEU A 129 2.30 18.52 -13.88
CA LEU A 129 1.50 19.65 -14.31
C LEU A 129 2.37 20.61 -15.11
N GLY A 130 2.20 20.57 -16.44
CA GLY A 130 2.69 21.63 -17.32
C GLY A 130 1.80 22.88 -17.24
N GLY A 131 2.24 23.99 -17.85
CA GLY A 131 1.43 25.21 -18.00
C GLY A 131 1.13 25.98 -16.73
N ALA A 132 -0.03 26.66 -16.68
CA ALA A 132 -0.43 27.58 -15.61
C ALA A 132 -0.58 26.92 -14.25
N LEU A 133 -0.91 25.61 -14.19
CA LEU A 133 -1.06 24.87 -12.94
C LEU A 133 0.28 24.47 -12.32
N SER A 134 1.36 24.38 -13.09
CA SER A 134 2.70 24.05 -12.59
C SER A 134 3.22 25.07 -11.58
N GLY A 135 2.85 26.34 -11.71
CA GLY A 135 3.20 27.40 -10.75
C GLY A 135 2.44 27.28 -9.42
N ILE A 136 1.17 26.82 -9.46
CA ILE A 136 0.30 26.74 -8.29
C ILE A 136 0.51 25.44 -7.53
N LEU A 137 0.68 24.30 -8.23
CA LEU A 137 0.78 22.97 -7.64
C LEU A 137 2.19 22.38 -7.83
N ARG A 138 3.21 23.22 -7.64
CA ARG A 138 4.62 22.85 -7.83
C ARG A 138 5.09 21.75 -6.89
N TYR A 139 4.55 21.70 -5.69
CA TYR A 139 5.02 20.80 -4.64
C TYR A 139 3.95 19.78 -4.23
N ARG A 140 4.41 18.60 -3.82
CA ARG A 140 3.59 17.50 -3.30
C ARG A 140 4.16 17.04 -1.99
N ALA A 141 3.38 17.09 -0.92
CA ALA A 141 3.82 16.53 0.35
C ALA A 141 3.93 15.00 0.28
N THR A 142 4.95 14.46 0.93
CA THR A 142 5.23 13.02 1.00
C THR A 142 5.03 12.44 2.39
N GLY A 143 4.82 13.28 3.42
CA GLY A 143 4.77 12.84 4.81
C GLY A 143 6.10 12.23 5.24
N PHE A 144 6.05 11.01 5.79
CA PHE A 144 7.23 10.22 6.16
C PHE A 144 7.70 9.27 5.05
N TYR A 145 7.43 9.57 3.80
CA TYR A 145 7.77 8.70 2.68
C TYR A 145 8.60 9.44 1.64
N VAL A 146 9.38 8.69 0.87
CA VAL A 146 10.17 9.25 -0.23
C VAL A 146 9.26 9.75 -1.36
N GLU A 147 8.15 9.04 -1.61
CA GLU A 147 7.23 9.35 -2.70
C GLU A 147 5.81 9.67 -2.23
N PRO A 148 5.13 10.65 -2.86
CA PRO A 148 3.72 10.93 -2.59
C PRO A 148 2.81 9.72 -2.82
N SER A 149 3.12 8.89 -3.81
CA SER A 149 2.38 7.67 -4.13
C SER A 149 2.46 6.61 -3.03
N THR A 150 3.61 6.49 -2.38
CA THR A 150 3.81 5.59 -1.23
C THR A 150 3.06 6.09 0.00
N TYR A 151 3.06 7.41 0.24
CA TYR A 151 2.21 8.03 1.27
C TYR A 151 0.74 7.67 1.06
N ALA A 152 0.22 7.89 -0.16
CA ALA A 152 -1.18 7.60 -0.47
C ALA A 152 -1.54 6.12 -0.20
N SER A 153 -0.65 5.21 -0.56
CA SER A 153 -0.84 3.77 -0.32
C SER A 153 -0.87 3.43 1.17
N ALA A 154 0.04 4.00 1.95
CA ALA A 154 0.12 3.81 3.39
C ALA A 154 -1.10 4.38 4.13
N ILE A 155 -1.53 5.59 3.76
CA ILE A 155 -2.75 6.21 4.32
C ILE A 155 -3.99 5.37 4.00
N THR A 156 -4.09 4.80 2.80
CA THR A 156 -5.20 3.91 2.43
C THR A 156 -5.25 2.67 3.34
N CYS A 157 -4.10 2.06 3.64
CA CYS A 157 -4.01 0.97 4.62
C CYS A 157 -4.48 1.41 6.01
N LEU A 158 -4.01 2.56 6.48
CA LEU A 158 -4.41 3.09 7.79
C LEU A 158 -5.90 3.44 7.84
N ILE A 159 -6.50 3.99 6.78
CA ILE A 159 -7.94 4.24 6.67
C ILE A 159 -8.72 2.93 6.78
N MET A 160 -8.27 1.86 6.12
CA MET A 160 -8.91 0.55 6.19
C MET A 160 -8.88 -0.01 7.62
N GLY A 161 -7.72 -0.01 8.28
CA GLY A 161 -7.56 -0.43 9.68
C GLY A 161 -8.38 0.43 10.65
N ALA A 162 -8.36 1.75 10.48
CA ALA A 162 -9.14 2.70 11.26
C ALA A 162 -10.65 2.49 11.11
N THR A 163 -11.11 2.19 9.88
CA THR A 163 -12.51 1.88 9.60
C THR A 163 -12.94 0.57 10.24
N ALA A 164 -12.10 -0.47 10.18
CA ALA A 164 -12.36 -1.77 10.82
C ALA A 164 -12.51 -1.64 12.33
N LEU A 165 -11.70 -0.78 12.98
CA LEU A 165 -11.71 -0.54 14.42
C LEU A 165 -12.70 0.55 14.87
N ASN A 166 -13.51 1.11 13.96
CA ASN A 166 -14.41 2.21 14.25
C ASN A 166 -13.70 3.41 14.92
N VAL A 167 -12.58 3.87 14.35
CA VAL A 167 -11.88 5.09 14.75
C VAL A 167 -12.75 6.31 14.44
N ASN A 168 -12.47 7.45 15.07
CA ASN A 168 -13.21 8.69 14.87
C ASN A 168 -13.23 9.08 13.37
N LYS A 169 -14.43 9.23 12.83
CA LYS A 169 -14.65 9.53 11.41
C LYS A 169 -14.00 10.85 10.96
N LYS A 170 -13.89 11.83 11.86
CA LYS A 170 -13.22 13.11 11.54
C LYS A 170 -11.77 12.88 11.08
N ILE A 171 -11.02 12.03 11.81
CA ILE A 171 -9.63 11.71 11.45
C ILE A 171 -9.59 10.99 10.09
N ILE A 172 -10.51 10.05 9.86
CA ILE A 172 -10.61 9.33 8.58
C ILE A 172 -10.89 10.29 7.43
N TYR A 173 -11.78 11.27 7.61
CA TYR A 173 -12.09 12.25 6.55
C TYR A 173 -10.94 13.22 6.28
N VAL A 174 -10.19 13.64 7.32
CA VAL A 174 -8.99 14.46 7.14
C VAL A 174 -7.90 13.65 6.41
N ALA A 175 -7.75 12.36 6.74
CA ALA A 175 -6.86 11.46 6.02
C ALA A 175 -7.30 11.26 4.56
N LEU A 176 -8.60 11.14 4.31
CA LEU A 176 -9.14 11.08 2.95
C LEU A 176 -8.79 12.35 2.16
N LEU A 177 -8.95 13.54 2.76
CA LEU A 177 -8.59 14.81 2.13
C LEU A 177 -7.10 14.86 1.77
N SER A 178 -6.22 14.32 2.61
CA SER A 178 -4.78 14.28 2.32
C SER A 178 -4.44 13.42 1.08
N LEU A 179 -5.25 12.38 0.76
CA LEU A 179 -5.09 11.62 -0.48
C LEU A 179 -5.34 12.48 -1.72
N LEU A 180 -6.34 13.36 -1.68
CA LEU A 180 -6.62 14.30 -2.77
C LEU A 180 -5.50 15.32 -2.92
N LEU A 181 -5.09 15.96 -1.81
CA LEU A 181 -4.08 17.01 -1.78
C LEU A 181 -2.65 16.49 -1.97
N ASN A 182 -2.47 15.20 -2.03
CA ASN A 182 -1.19 14.57 -2.35
C ASN A 182 -0.78 14.77 -3.83
N PHE A 183 -1.73 15.08 -4.72
CA PHE A 183 -1.54 15.31 -6.16
C PHE A 183 -0.73 14.22 -6.89
N SER A 184 -0.64 13.02 -6.32
CA SER A 184 -0.13 11.87 -7.07
C SER A 184 -1.27 11.18 -7.81
N THR A 185 -0.98 10.65 -8.99
CA THR A 185 -1.98 9.91 -9.79
C THR A 185 -2.69 8.83 -8.96
N ILE A 186 -1.93 8.01 -8.24
CA ILE A 186 -2.50 6.97 -7.40
C ILE A 186 -3.25 7.55 -6.20
N GLY A 187 -2.80 8.69 -5.65
CA GLY A 187 -3.49 9.38 -4.55
C GLY A 187 -4.88 9.85 -4.96
N ILE A 188 -5.03 10.45 -6.15
CA ILE A 188 -6.31 10.89 -6.69
C ILE A 188 -7.24 9.69 -6.95
N ILE A 189 -6.73 8.62 -7.56
CA ILE A 189 -7.48 7.38 -7.80
C ILE A 189 -7.93 6.77 -6.47
N LEU A 190 -7.03 6.66 -5.49
CA LEU A 190 -7.36 6.12 -4.18
C LEU A 190 -8.34 7.03 -3.41
N PHE A 191 -8.22 8.35 -3.52
CA PHE A 191 -9.21 9.27 -2.96
C PHE A 191 -10.62 8.97 -3.49
N ALA A 192 -10.77 8.83 -4.82
CA ALA A 192 -12.07 8.54 -5.43
C ALA A 192 -12.61 7.17 -4.97
N LEU A 193 -11.80 6.12 -5.05
CA LEU A 193 -12.20 4.76 -4.68
C LEU A 193 -12.49 4.62 -3.17
N VAL A 194 -11.66 5.20 -2.30
CA VAL A 194 -11.87 5.20 -0.85
C VAL A 194 -13.09 6.03 -0.48
N SER A 195 -13.34 7.15 -1.17
CA SER A 195 -14.59 7.93 -0.98
C SER A 195 -15.81 7.09 -1.31
N ILE A 196 -15.83 6.41 -2.45
CA ILE A 196 -16.90 5.49 -2.83
C ILE A 196 -17.07 4.43 -1.73
N ALA A 197 -15.97 3.80 -1.27
CA ALA A 197 -16.02 2.77 -0.25
C ALA A 197 -16.64 3.26 1.09
N LEU A 198 -16.25 4.46 1.54
CA LEU A 198 -16.73 5.03 2.81
C LEU A 198 -18.18 5.50 2.73
N PHE A 199 -18.62 6.00 1.58
CA PHE A 199 -19.94 6.61 1.40
C PHE A 199 -20.97 5.71 0.69
N VAL A 200 -20.57 4.53 0.17
CA VAL A 200 -21.43 3.64 -0.62
C VAL A 200 -22.81 3.37 0.01
N ARG A 201 -22.87 3.28 1.35
CA ARG A 201 -24.13 3.05 2.07
C ARG A 201 -25.00 4.30 2.27
N LYS A 202 -24.44 5.48 2.00
CA LYS A 202 -25.11 6.77 2.24
C LYS A 202 -25.46 7.50 0.95
N ILE A 203 -24.88 7.08 -0.17
CA ILE A 203 -25.11 7.72 -1.45
C ILE A 203 -26.48 7.30 -1.98
N LYS A 204 -27.41 8.24 -1.98
CA LYS A 204 -28.65 8.09 -2.76
C LYS A 204 -28.30 8.29 -4.24
N ILE A 205 -28.92 7.49 -5.11
CA ILE A 205 -28.70 7.56 -6.57
C ILE A 205 -28.83 8.99 -7.09
N ALA A 206 -29.75 9.78 -6.54
CA ALA A 206 -29.94 11.20 -6.89
C ALA A 206 -28.66 12.03 -6.71
N TYR A 207 -27.87 11.79 -5.63
CA TYR A 207 -26.60 12.53 -5.45
C TYR A 207 -25.55 12.15 -6.48
N ILE A 208 -25.55 10.91 -6.95
CA ILE A 208 -24.64 10.49 -8.03
C ILE A 208 -24.96 11.29 -9.30
N PHE A 209 -26.23 11.38 -9.67
CA PHE A 209 -26.64 12.17 -10.84
C PHE A 209 -26.28 13.64 -10.70
N VAL A 210 -26.55 14.25 -9.55
CA VAL A 210 -26.19 15.66 -9.30
C VAL A 210 -24.66 15.85 -9.39
N THR A 211 -23.88 14.94 -8.82
CA THR A 211 -22.40 15.01 -8.89
C THR A 211 -21.92 14.87 -10.34
N ILE A 212 -22.50 13.97 -11.13
CA ILE A 212 -22.16 13.81 -12.54
C ILE A 212 -22.49 15.08 -13.32
N ILE A 213 -23.65 15.67 -13.10
CA ILE A 213 -24.05 16.92 -13.76
C ILE A 213 -23.09 18.05 -13.41
N ILE A 214 -22.73 18.23 -12.13
CA ILE A 214 -21.78 19.24 -11.70
C ILE A 214 -20.40 18.98 -12.35
N LEU A 215 -19.96 17.74 -12.40
CA LEU A 215 -18.70 17.36 -13.05
C LEU A 215 -18.71 17.68 -14.54
N LEU A 216 -19.80 17.41 -15.24
CA LEU A 216 -19.98 17.74 -16.66
C LEU A 216 -19.98 19.27 -16.89
N ILE A 217 -20.60 20.06 -15.99
CA ILE A 217 -20.58 21.51 -16.07
C ILE A 217 -19.14 22.03 -15.86
N ILE A 218 -18.42 21.53 -14.87
CA ILE A 218 -17.01 21.90 -14.63
C ILE A 218 -16.14 21.52 -15.84
N LEU A 219 -16.32 20.32 -16.38
CA LEU A 219 -15.65 19.86 -17.61
C LEU A 219 -15.94 20.79 -18.80
N ALA A 220 -17.17 21.23 -18.98
CA ALA A 220 -17.55 22.14 -20.06
C ALA A 220 -16.96 23.55 -19.86
N MET A 221 -16.92 24.05 -18.61
CA MET A 221 -16.38 25.37 -18.30
C MET A 221 -14.85 25.45 -18.35
N TYR A 222 -14.16 24.38 -18.07
CA TYR A 222 -12.71 24.28 -17.99
C TYR A 222 -12.13 23.25 -18.95
N SER A 223 -12.78 23.07 -20.11
CA SER A 223 -12.42 22.02 -21.09
C SER A 223 -10.94 22.06 -21.45
N ASP A 224 -10.38 23.24 -21.74
CA ASP A 224 -8.98 23.38 -22.18
C ASP A 224 -7.99 22.94 -21.09
N VAL A 225 -8.25 23.32 -19.84
CA VAL A 225 -7.42 22.91 -18.69
C VAL A 225 -7.53 21.42 -18.44
N VAL A 226 -8.74 20.87 -18.59
CA VAL A 226 -8.98 19.42 -18.39
C VAL A 226 -8.36 18.61 -19.53
N PHE A 227 -8.48 19.05 -20.80
CA PHE A 227 -7.84 18.39 -21.92
C PHE A 227 -6.31 18.44 -21.79
N GLN A 228 -5.73 19.60 -21.45
CA GLN A 228 -4.30 19.70 -21.19
C GLN A 228 -3.86 18.78 -20.04
N PHE A 229 -4.64 18.68 -18.96
CA PHE A 229 -4.35 17.74 -17.86
C PHE A 229 -4.43 16.27 -18.33
N ILE A 230 -5.41 15.93 -19.17
CA ILE A 230 -5.53 14.58 -19.76
C ILE A 230 -4.34 14.29 -20.67
N ASP A 231 -3.94 15.23 -21.51
CA ASP A 231 -2.80 15.07 -22.42
C ASP A 231 -1.49 14.91 -21.65
N ASP A 232 -1.23 15.75 -20.63
CA ASP A 232 -0.09 15.64 -19.73
C ASP A 232 -0.10 14.30 -18.97
N PHE A 233 -1.29 13.86 -18.53
CA PHE A 233 -1.48 12.58 -17.89
C PHE A 233 -1.19 11.41 -18.83
N MET A 234 -1.71 11.45 -20.06
CA MET A 234 -1.48 10.44 -21.09
C MET A 234 -0.02 10.40 -21.53
N TYR A 235 0.62 11.55 -21.69
CA TYR A 235 2.05 11.65 -21.96
C TYR A 235 2.87 11.02 -20.82
N LYS A 236 2.52 11.33 -19.57
CA LYS A 236 3.18 10.74 -18.41
C LYS A 236 2.93 9.23 -18.30
N VAL A 237 1.71 8.78 -18.54
CA VAL A 237 1.38 7.35 -18.61
C VAL A 237 2.19 6.69 -19.73
N GLY A 238 2.36 7.32 -20.88
CA GLY A 238 3.20 6.86 -21.95
C GLY A 238 4.70 6.85 -21.62
N ALA A 239 5.21 7.91 -21.01
CA ALA A 239 6.64 8.06 -20.72
C ALA A 239 7.12 7.31 -19.47
N THR A 240 6.29 7.30 -18.40
CA THR A 240 6.60 6.57 -17.14
C THR A 240 6.00 5.17 -17.08
N SER A 241 5.10 4.82 -17.98
CA SER A 241 4.57 3.46 -18.13
C SER A 241 5.64 2.46 -18.54
N GLY A 242 6.80 2.94 -19.03
CA GLY A 242 7.88 2.06 -19.48
C GLY A 242 8.17 0.92 -18.51
N SER A 243 8.46 1.21 -17.24
CA SER A 243 8.74 0.15 -16.25
C SER A 243 7.50 -0.57 -15.74
N ARG A 244 6.39 0.13 -15.51
CA ARG A 244 5.13 -0.47 -15.04
C ARG A 244 4.47 -1.30 -16.13
N TYR A 245 4.41 -0.77 -17.34
CA TYR A 245 3.90 -1.49 -18.50
C TYR A 245 4.73 -2.75 -18.76
N LYS A 246 6.06 -2.63 -18.76
CA LYS A 246 6.97 -3.78 -18.90
C LYS A 246 6.78 -4.82 -17.80
N LEU A 247 6.50 -4.39 -16.58
CA LEU A 247 6.20 -5.31 -15.47
C LEU A 247 4.85 -6.03 -15.69
N ILE A 248 3.81 -5.30 -16.09
CA ILE A 248 2.49 -5.88 -16.39
C ILE A 248 2.58 -6.81 -17.60
N ASP A 249 3.25 -6.37 -18.67
CA ASP A 249 3.50 -7.16 -19.86
C ASP A 249 4.22 -8.47 -19.53
N TYR A 250 5.28 -8.38 -18.73
CA TYR A 250 6.02 -9.55 -18.26
C TYR A 250 5.16 -10.51 -17.43
N ILE A 251 4.32 -10.00 -16.55
CA ILE A 251 3.47 -10.82 -15.68
C ILE A 251 2.39 -11.55 -16.46
N TYR A 252 1.75 -10.89 -17.43
CA TYR A 252 0.52 -11.39 -18.04
C TYR A 252 0.68 -11.88 -19.47
N PHE A 253 1.67 -11.38 -20.20
CA PHE A 253 1.79 -11.61 -21.64
C PHE A 253 3.11 -12.27 -22.05
N ASP A 254 4.12 -12.31 -21.17
CA ASP A 254 5.38 -12.96 -21.50
C ASP A 254 5.18 -14.49 -21.57
N LYS A 255 5.69 -15.10 -22.66
CA LYS A 255 5.43 -16.50 -23.04
C LYS A 255 6.14 -17.54 -22.15
N ASN A 256 6.93 -17.15 -21.18
CA ASN A 256 7.57 -18.06 -20.23
C ASN A 256 6.54 -18.59 -19.21
N GLY A 257 5.70 -19.51 -19.68
CA GLY A 257 4.48 -20.03 -19.05
C GLY A 257 4.58 -20.53 -17.59
N ASN A 258 5.78 -20.72 -17.04
CA ASN A 258 5.96 -21.12 -15.64
C ASN A 258 5.69 -19.99 -14.64
N LEU A 259 5.84 -18.73 -15.06
CA LEU A 259 5.56 -17.57 -14.19
C LEU A 259 4.08 -17.42 -13.88
N ASN A 260 3.21 -17.77 -14.84
CA ASN A 260 1.77 -17.59 -14.68
C ASN A 260 1.18 -18.48 -13.58
N PHE A 261 1.70 -19.68 -13.35
CA PHE A 261 1.16 -20.61 -12.36
C PHE A 261 1.78 -20.44 -10.97
N PHE A 262 3.11 -20.43 -10.88
CA PHE A 262 3.84 -20.46 -9.61
C PHE A 262 4.53 -19.12 -9.27
N GLY A 263 4.56 -18.19 -10.24
CA GLY A 263 5.29 -16.93 -10.10
C GLY A 263 6.81 -17.11 -10.11
N ALA A 264 7.50 -16.02 -9.82
CA ALA A 264 8.97 -15.98 -9.80
C ALA A 264 9.59 -16.57 -8.53
N GLY A 265 8.77 -16.85 -7.52
CA GLY A 265 9.25 -17.23 -6.18
C GLY A 265 9.39 -16.03 -5.24
N PHE A 266 9.27 -16.29 -3.94
CA PHE A 266 9.15 -15.25 -2.91
C PHE A 266 10.31 -14.26 -2.90
N TYR A 267 11.55 -14.77 -2.98
CA TYR A 267 12.75 -13.93 -2.95
C TYR A 267 13.34 -13.64 -4.32
N ASN A 268 12.96 -14.40 -5.33
CA ASN A 268 13.56 -14.30 -6.65
C ASN A 268 13.04 -13.09 -7.43
N ILE A 269 13.92 -12.46 -8.20
CA ILE A 269 13.59 -11.49 -9.24
C ILE A 269 14.18 -12.05 -10.54
N PRO A 270 13.34 -12.36 -11.54
CA PRO A 270 13.84 -12.88 -12.81
C PRO A 270 14.84 -11.92 -13.45
N SER A 271 15.98 -12.46 -13.93
CA SER A 271 17.03 -11.66 -14.57
C SER A 271 16.53 -10.89 -15.79
N GLU A 272 15.65 -11.50 -16.58
CA GLU A 272 15.00 -10.86 -17.73
C GLU A 272 14.15 -9.65 -17.33
N LEU A 273 13.41 -9.76 -16.22
CA LEU A 273 12.64 -8.66 -15.67
C LEU A 273 13.57 -7.57 -15.14
N TYR A 274 14.64 -7.97 -14.45
CA TYR A 274 15.66 -7.05 -13.96
C TYR A 274 16.25 -6.21 -15.10
N ALA A 275 16.65 -6.84 -16.20
CA ALA A 275 17.18 -6.15 -17.37
C ALA A 275 16.16 -5.19 -18.03
N LYS A 276 14.86 -5.53 -18.00
CA LYS A 276 13.80 -4.70 -18.60
C LYS A 276 13.42 -3.47 -17.75
N ILE A 277 13.54 -3.54 -16.42
CA ILE A 277 13.03 -2.51 -15.49
C ILE A 277 14.11 -1.80 -14.69
N SER A 278 15.37 -2.20 -14.77
CA SER A 278 16.47 -1.48 -14.12
C SER A 278 16.76 -0.16 -14.83
N TYR A 279 16.86 0.91 -14.06
CA TYR A 279 17.34 2.20 -14.51
C TYR A 279 18.79 2.38 -14.00
N GLY A 280 19.77 2.11 -14.86
CA GLY A 280 21.18 2.18 -14.49
C GLY A 280 21.59 1.10 -13.49
N ASP A 281 22.81 1.21 -12.96
CA ASP A 281 23.45 0.16 -12.15
C ASP A 281 22.82 -0.12 -10.76
N TYR A 282 21.82 0.63 -10.32
CA TYR A 282 21.47 0.66 -8.88
C TYR A 282 20.00 0.48 -8.50
N SER A 283 19.03 0.53 -9.41
CA SER A 283 17.63 0.42 -8.98
C SER A 283 16.80 -0.49 -9.85
N VAL A 284 16.35 -1.58 -9.26
CA VAL A 284 15.13 -2.22 -9.72
C VAL A 284 14.01 -1.23 -9.43
N ALA A 285 13.30 -0.77 -10.46
CA ALA A 285 12.07 -0.02 -10.24
C ALA A 285 11.21 -0.81 -9.25
N ALA A 286 10.67 -0.14 -8.24
CA ALA A 286 9.99 -0.83 -7.16
C ALA A 286 8.92 -1.77 -7.73
N LEU A 287 9.10 -3.08 -7.56
CA LEU A 287 8.23 -4.11 -8.13
C LEU A 287 6.77 -3.96 -7.72
N ASN A 288 6.52 -3.28 -6.60
CA ASN A 288 5.19 -2.95 -6.11
C ASN A 288 4.56 -1.72 -6.78
N ASP A 289 5.27 -1.05 -7.70
CA ASP A 289 4.76 0.15 -8.39
C ASP A 289 3.52 -0.13 -9.24
N ALA A 290 3.37 -1.35 -9.74
CA ALA A 290 2.18 -1.79 -10.44
C ALA A 290 1.00 -2.16 -9.51
N GLY A 291 1.14 -2.00 -8.20
CA GLY A 291 0.15 -2.36 -7.19
C GLY A 291 0.41 -3.71 -6.52
N LEU A 292 -0.13 -3.87 -5.30
CA LEU A 292 0.09 -5.05 -4.47
C LEU A 292 -0.36 -6.35 -5.17
N ILE A 293 -1.50 -6.34 -5.85
CA ILE A 293 -2.02 -7.53 -6.51
C ILE A 293 -1.06 -8.05 -7.59
N ASN A 294 -0.52 -7.15 -8.41
CA ASN A 294 0.43 -7.51 -9.46
C ASN A 294 1.76 -7.98 -8.85
N PHE A 295 2.18 -7.35 -7.74
CA PHE A 295 3.38 -7.79 -7.03
C PHE A 295 3.23 -9.19 -6.43
N ILE A 296 2.08 -9.48 -5.80
CA ILE A 296 1.78 -10.81 -5.27
C ILE A 296 1.71 -11.83 -6.43
N PHE A 297 1.08 -11.46 -7.53
CA PHE A 297 0.98 -12.31 -8.70
C PHE A 297 2.35 -12.62 -9.34
N LEU A 298 3.22 -11.62 -9.45
CA LEU A 298 4.61 -11.81 -9.88
C LEU A 298 5.33 -12.85 -9.02
N LYS A 299 5.15 -12.77 -7.68
CA LYS A 299 5.88 -13.62 -6.74
C LYS A 299 5.33 -15.04 -6.64
N PHE A 300 4.01 -15.21 -6.74
CA PHE A 300 3.33 -16.47 -6.42
C PHE A 300 2.41 -16.99 -7.54
N GLY A 301 2.30 -16.28 -8.66
CA GLY A 301 1.43 -16.65 -9.78
C GLY A 301 -0.05 -16.75 -9.41
N PHE A 302 -0.78 -17.54 -10.20
CA PHE A 302 -2.23 -17.75 -10.01
C PHE A 302 -2.60 -18.35 -8.64
N PHE A 303 -1.72 -19.11 -8.01
CA PHE A 303 -1.97 -19.67 -6.67
C PHE A 303 -2.17 -18.58 -5.62
N SER A 304 -1.61 -17.40 -5.81
CA SER A 304 -1.80 -16.27 -4.90
C SER A 304 -3.23 -15.75 -4.86
N LEU A 305 -4.01 -15.99 -5.89
CA LEU A 305 -5.41 -15.55 -5.95
C LEU A 305 -6.26 -16.28 -4.90
N LEU A 306 -5.95 -17.54 -4.58
CA LEU A 306 -6.68 -18.30 -3.57
C LEU A 306 -6.66 -17.63 -2.18
N PRO A 307 -5.50 -17.31 -1.58
CA PRO A 307 -5.47 -16.60 -0.31
C PRO A 307 -6.04 -15.18 -0.41
N VAL A 308 -5.87 -14.47 -1.53
CA VAL A 308 -6.45 -13.14 -1.73
C VAL A 308 -7.98 -13.21 -1.74
N PHE A 309 -8.57 -14.13 -2.50
CA PHE A 309 -10.02 -14.36 -2.51
C PHE A 309 -10.53 -14.82 -1.15
N TYR A 310 -9.81 -15.70 -0.46
CA TYR A 310 -10.16 -16.11 0.89
C TYR A 310 -10.20 -14.93 1.85
N LEU A 311 -9.20 -14.05 1.85
CA LEU A 311 -9.15 -12.86 2.67
C LEU A 311 -10.29 -11.89 2.33
N PHE A 312 -10.57 -11.69 1.03
CA PHE A 312 -11.68 -10.88 0.55
C PHE A 312 -13.05 -11.44 1.00
N TYR A 313 -13.24 -12.74 0.87
CA TYR A 313 -14.45 -13.43 1.32
C TYR A 313 -14.66 -13.28 2.83
N ARG A 314 -13.58 -13.44 3.61
CA ARG A 314 -13.61 -13.29 5.08
C ARG A 314 -13.85 -11.85 5.53
N THR A 315 -13.53 -10.87 4.72
CA THR A 315 -13.78 -9.46 5.01
C THR A 315 -15.28 -9.19 4.99
N LYS A 316 -15.83 -8.68 6.10
CA LYS A 316 -17.27 -8.43 6.23
C LYS A 316 -17.64 -6.99 5.96
N GLY A 317 -18.78 -6.83 5.28
CA GLY A 317 -19.35 -5.55 4.93
C GLY A 317 -18.73 -4.93 3.67
N ILE A 318 -19.61 -4.33 2.88
CA ILE A 318 -19.24 -3.78 1.55
C ILE A 318 -18.16 -2.71 1.64
N THR A 319 -18.23 -1.83 2.65
CA THR A 319 -17.20 -0.79 2.88
C THR A 319 -15.81 -1.37 3.02
N LEU A 320 -15.64 -2.39 3.89
CA LEU A 320 -14.33 -3.00 4.12
C LEU A 320 -13.86 -3.82 2.92
N LYS A 321 -14.79 -4.46 2.17
CA LYS A 321 -14.46 -5.14 0.91
C LYS A 321 -13.95 -4.18 -0.16
N LEU A 322 -14.57 -3.01 -0.30
CA LEU A 322 -14.11 -1.99 -1.23
C LEU A 322 -12.77 -1.39 -0.79
N LEU A 323 -12.58 -1.12 0.51
CA LEU A 323 -11.28 -0.67 1.03
C LEU A 323 -10.19 -1.73 0.83
N PHE A 324 -10.52 -3.02 0.95
CA PHE A 324 -9.60 -4.10 0.64
C PHE A 324 -9.13 -4.03 -0.82
N ILE A 325 -10.05 -3.83 -1.77
CA ILE A 325 -9.71 -3.63 -3.18
C ILE A 325 -8.78 -2.41 -3.34
N CYS A 326 -9.09 -1.28 -2.68
CA CYS A 326 -8.24 -0.08 -2.73
C CYS A 326 -6.80 -0.37 -2.27
N VAL A 327 -6.65 -1.13 -1.17
CA VAL A 327 -5.32 -1.54 -0.67
C VAL A 327 -4.60 -2.42 -1.67
N PHE A 328 -5.28 -3.36 -2.33
CA PHE A 328 -4.65 -4.27 -3.29
C PHE A 328 -4.27 -3.59 -4.62
N ILE A 329 -4.95 -2.51 -4.99
CA ILE A 329 -4.56 -1.67 -6.14
C ILE A 329 -3.39 -0.74 -5.77
N SER A 330 -3.21 -0.40 -4.49
CA SER A 330 -2.20 0.55 -4.05
C SER A 330 -0.77 -0.01 -4.14
N LYS A 331 0.23 0.89 -4.13
CA LYS A 331 1.66 0.57 -4.20
C LYS A 331 2.24 0.02 -2.89
N VAL A 332 1.46 -0.66 -2.08
CA VAL A 332 1.96 -1.25 -0.86
C VAL A 332 2.63 -2.60 -1.15
N SER A 333 3.71 -2.91 -0.45
CA SER A 333 4.32 -4.24 -0.50
C SER A 333 3.72 -5.15 0.56
N PHE A 334 3.60 -6.45 0.26
CA PHE A 334 3.24 -7.44 1.28
C PHE A 334 4.31 -7.61 2.38
N LEU A 335 5.50 -7.06 2.18
CA LEU A 335 6.55 -6.98 3.20
C LEU A 335 6.41 -5.76 4.13
N PHE A 336 5.49 -4.84 3.84
CA PHE A 336 5.32 -3.65 4.67
C PHE A 336 4.38 -3.91 5.85
N PRO A 337 4.83 -3.64 7.09
CA PRO A 337 4.02 -3.84 8.30
C PRO A 337 2.66 -3.13 8.28
N ILE A 338 2.59 -1.99 7.61
CA ILE A 338 1.38 -1.17 7.53
C ILE A 338 0.20 -1.90 6.87
N LEU A 339 0.49 -2.81 5.93
CA LEU A 339 -0.51 -3.67 5.31
C LEU A 339 -1.22 -4.54 6.35
N TYR A 340 -0.47 -5.08 7.28
CA TYR A 340 -1.01 -5.99 8.31
C TYR A 340 -1.77 -5.24 9.41
N LEU A 341 -1.46 -3.96 9.63
CA LEU A 341 -2.30 -3.07 10.45
C LEU A 341 -3.68 -2.81 9.83
N ALA A 342 -3.82 -2.98 8.51
CA ALA A 342 -5.11 -2.93 7.83
C ALA A 342 -5.82 -4.30 7.85
N ILE A 343 -5.13 -5.37 7.42
CA ILE A 343 -5.74 -6.68 7.18
C ILE A 343 -6.11 -7.38 8.49
N VAL A 344 -5.21 -7.43 9.48
CA VAL A 344 -5.43 -8.21 10.71
C VAL A 344 -6.64 -7.72 11.50
N PRO A 345 -6.80 -6.42 11.81
CA PRO A 345 -8.01 -5.93 12.47
C PRO A 345 -9.28 -6.21 11.67
N THR A 346 -9.21 -6.04 10.35
CA THR A 346 -10.36 -6.29 9.46
C THR A 346 -10.86 -7.74 9.56
N LEU A 347 -9.97 -8.71 9.65
CA LEU A 347 -10.32 -10.13 9.71
C LEU A 347 -10.78 -10.55 11.11
N VAL A 348 -10.15 -10.04 12.17
CA VAL A 348 -10.44 -10.46 13.55
C VAL A 348 -11.73 -9.83 14.06
N VAL A 349 -11.88 -8.51 13.91
CA VAL A 349 -13.08 -7.79 14.37
C VAL A 349 -14.33 -8.24 13.60
N SER A 350 -14.18 -8.67 12.36
CA SER A 350 -15.28 -9.25 11.59
C SER A 350 -15.81 -10.57 12.18
N LYS A 351 -14.99 -11.31 12.95
CA LYS A 351 -15.41 -12.55 13.62
C LYS A 351 -16.26 -12.30 14.87
N GLU A 352 -15.89 -11.30 15.68
CA GLU A 352 -16.60 -11.05 16.96
C GLU A 352 -18.02 -10.59 16.77
N LYS A 353 -18.32 -9.83 15.71
CA LYS A 353 -19.71 -9.44 15.34
C LYS A 353 -20.61 -10.59 14.87
N LEU A 354 -20.08 -11.81 14.74
CA LEU A 354 -20.86 -13.00 14.40
C LEU A 354 -21.28 -13.79 15.64
N ASN A 355 -20.55 -13.63 16.75
CA ASN A 355 -20.73 -14.39 17.97
C ASN A 355 -21.43 -13.55 19.07
N SER A 356 -21.79 -12.30 18.77
CA SER A 356 -22.64 -11.40 19.55
C SER A 356 -23.98 -11.18 18.87
#